data_45d4efda43b8b49f008cc768127669f0
#
_entry.id   45d4efda43b8b49f008cc768127669f0
#
_cell.length_a   1.000
_cell.length_b   1.000
_cell.length_c   1.000
_cell.angle_alpha   90.00
_cell.angle_beta   90.00
_cell.angle_gamma   90.00
#
_symmetry.space_group_name_H-M   'P 1'
#
loop_
_entity.id
_entity.type
_entity.pdbx_description
1 polymer ?
#
loop_
_entity_poly.entity_id
_entity_poly.type
_entity_poly.pdbx_seq_one_letter_code
_entity_poly.pdbx_strand_id
1 'polypeptide(L)'
;IGYTLGTQLITQDEDGLKGKRIGVIAGRSKTEASVNRIQGLKDALEKQDCEIAWEYNEESDTDICAVVDAQESVDYMVVMDTQALDTLGEHAENGVYKDAKIFGVGTSMKSIALLDAGQVQCLVIPDGYGIGYESVEEIEKELTRTFYTLKSHEKEVKVIYKEDLFSDEIERFLYSYE
;
A
#
# COMPACT_ATOMS: atom_id res chain seq x y z
N ILE A 1 -4.58 1.48 5.85
CA ILE A 1 -3.81 1.26 4.61
C ILE A 1 -4.77 0.98 3.44
N GLY A 2 -5.52 -0.12 3.44
CA GLY A 2 -6.38 -0.46 2.32
C GLY A 2 -7.46 0.59 2.03
N TYR A 3 -8.13 1.08 3.06
CA TYR A 3 -9.09 2.18 2.94
C TYR A 3 -8.44 3.45 2.35
N THR A 4 -7.23 3.77 2.80
CA THR A 4 -6.46 4.91 2.28
C THR A 4 -6.15 4.74 0.79
N LEU A 5 -5.68 3.55 0.37
CA LEU A 5 -5.45 3.27 -1.05
C LEU A 5 -6.72 3.44 -1.88
N GLY A 6 -7.86 2.91 -1.41
CA GLY A 6 -9.14 3.12 -2.08
C GLY A 6 -9.54 4.59 -2.21
N THR A 7 -9.30 5.38 -1.15
CA THR A 7 -9.53 6.83 -1.18
C THR A 7 -8.63 7.52 -2.21
N GLN A 8 -7.37 7.07 -2.34
CA GLN A 8 -6.46 7.65 -3.33
C GLN A 8 -6.89 7.35 -4.76
N LEU A 9 -7.37 6.15 -5.06
CA LEU A 9 -7.96 5.84 -6.36
C LEU A 9 -9.10 6.79 -6.71
N ILE A 10 -10.01 7.02 -5.77
CA ILE A 10 -11.17 7.92 -5.97
C ILE A 10 -10.70 9.36 -6.21
N THR A 11 -9.67 9.81 -5.49
CA THR A 11 -9.18 11.20 -5.59
C THR A 11 -8.40 11.45 -6.88
N GLN A 12 -7.70 10.44 -7.39
CA GLN A 12 -6.84 10.55 -8.57
C GLN A 12 -7.58 10.41 -9.90
N ASP A 13 -8.80 9.91 -9.89
CA ASP A 13 -9.62 9.83 -11.10
C ASP A 13 -10.63 10.99 -11.13
N GLU A 14 -10.33 12.02 -11.92
CA GLU A 14 -11.16 13.22 -12.06
C GLU A 14 -12.58 12.90 -12.58
N ASP A 15 -12.71 11.85 -13.38
CA ASP A 15 -13.99 11.38 -13.95
C ASP A 15 -14.72 10.41 -12.99
N GLY A 16 -14.11 10.08 -11.85
CA GLY A 16 -14.59 9.07 -10.90
C GLY A 16 -14.35 7.64 -11.39
N LEU A 17 -14.55 6.68 -10.50
CA LEU A 17 -14.25 5.26 -10.78
C LEU A 17 -15.35 4.53 -11.56
N LYS A 18 -16.30 5.24 -12.16
CA LYS A 18 -17.43 4.63 -12.85
C LYS A 18 -17.00 3.72 -14.01
N GLY A 19 -17.38 2.45 -13.89
CA GLY A 19 -17.05 1.41 -14.88
C GLY A 19 -15.58 1.00 -14.87
N LYS A 20 -14.77 1.50 -13.92
CA LYS A 20 -13.35 1.14 -13.79
C LYS A 20 -13.18 -0.24 -13.20
N ARG A 21 -12.14 -0.94 -13.64
CA ARG A 21 -11.77 -2.26 -13.20
C ARG A 21 -10.46 -2.19 -12.39
N ILE A 22 -10.44 -2.85 -11.26
CA ILE A 22 -9.35 -2.80 -10.29
C ILE A 22 -8.82 -4.22 -10.07
N GLY A 23 -7.51 -4.39 -10.22
CA GLY A 23 -6.80 -5.59 -9.81
C GLY A 23 -6.16 -5.37 -8.42
N VAL A 24 -6.20 -6.37 -7.57
CA VAL A 24 -5.67 -6.28 -6.20
C VAL A 24 -4.63 -7.35 -5.94
N ILE A 25 -3.46 -6.94 -5.47
CA ILE A 25 -2.42 -7.82 -4.95
C ILE A 25 -2.31 -7.57 -3.45
N ALA A 26 -2.81 -8.51 -2.66
CA ALA A 26 -3.04 -8.34 -1.24
C ALA A 26 -1.81 -8.64 -0.36
N GLY A 27 -0.75 -9.19 -0.94
CA GLY A 27 0.40 -9.70 -0.21
C GLY A 27 0.21 -11.15 0.25
N ARG A 28 1.03 -11.60 1.20
CA ARG A 28 1.03 -12.99 1.65
C ARG A 28 -0.33 -13.41 2.20
N SER A 29 -0.83 -14.53 1.68
CA SER A 29 -2.18 -15.00 1.96
C SER A 29 -2.44 -15.28 3.44
N LYS A 30 -3.67 -14.98 3.88
CA LYS A 30 -4.26 -15.38 5.15
C LYS A 30 -3.66 -14.78 6.43
N THR A 31 -2.89 -13.70 6.34
CA THR A 31 -2.60 -12.90 7.52
C THR A 31 -3.78 -12.00 7.84
N GLU A 32 -4.04 -11.76 9.12
CA GLU A 32 -5.08 -10.80 9.55
C GLU A 32 -4.85 -9.42 8.91
N ALA A 33 -3.59 -9.01 8.78
CA ALA A 33 -3.23 -7.75 8.15
C ALA A 33 -3.64 -7.69 6.68
N SER A 34 -3.44 -8.76 5.88
CA SER A 34 -3.85 -8.78 4.48
C SER A 34 -5.37 -8.77 4.33
N VAL A 35 -6.08 -9.53 5.16
CA VAL A 35 -7.56 -9.54 5.17
C VAL A 35 -8.11 -8.16 5.50
N ASN A 36 -7.59 -7.50 6.54
CA ASN A 36 -8.04 -6.16 6.95
C ASN A 36 -7.70 -5.10 5.90
N ARG A 37 -6.58 -5.21 5.19
CA ARG A 37 -6.24 -4.29 4.08
C ARG A 37 -7.22 -4.43 2.92
N ILE A 38 -7.53 -5.66 2.52
CA ILE A 38 -8.52 -5.93 1.45
C ILE A 38 -9.89 -5.41 1.87
N GLN A 39 -10.32 -5.70 3.10
CA GLN A 39 -11.61 -5.22 3.59
C GLN A 39 -11.68 -3.69 3.58
N GLY A 40 -10.63 -3.01 4.08
CA GLY A 40 -10.56 -1.55 4.04
C GLY A 40 -10.65 -0.97 2.63
N LEU A 41 -10.02 -1.61 1.63
CA LEU A 41 -10.16 -1.21 0.23
C LEU A 41 -11.61 -1.36 -0.24
N LYS A 42 -12.24 -2.51 0.03
CA LYS A 42 -13.64 -2.76 -0.32
C LYS A 42 -14.59 -1.75 0.32
N ASP A 43 -14.37 -1.43 1.58
CA ASP A 43 -15.17 -0.43 2.32
C ASP A 43 -15.05 0.98 1.69
N ALA A 44 -13.84 1.37 1.27
CA ALA A 44 -13.63 2.65 0.58
C ALA A 44 -14.36 2.70 -0.77
N LEU A 45 -14.41 1.59 -1.47
CA LEU A 45 -15.00 1.48 -2.80
C LEU A 45 -16.50 1.14 -2.80
N GLU A 46 -17.11 0.85 -1.65
CA GLU A 46 -18.50 0.37 -1.53
C GLU A 46 -19.53 1.22 -2.28
N LYS A 47 -19.31 2.55 -2.29
CA LYS A 47 -20.22 3.51 -2.93
C LYS A 47 -19.78 3.93 -4.33
N GLN A 48 -18.73 3.32 -4.85
CA GLN A 48 -18.22 3.60 -6.18
C GLN A 48 -18.77 2.60 -7.18
N ASP A 49 -19.07 3.07 -8.39
CA ASP A 49 -19.53 2.23 -9.50
C ASP A 49 -18.32 1.63 -10.23
N CYS A 50 -17.52 0.81 -9.51
CA CYS A 50 -16.33 0.14 -10.02
C CYS A 50 -16.33 -1.33 -9.64
N GLU A 51 -15.46 -2.12 -10.28
CA GLU A 51 -15.34 -3.56 -10.09
C GLU A 51 -13.94 -3.93 -9.60
N ILE A 52 -13.83 -4.75 -8.56
CA ILE A 52 -12.61 -5.50 -8.28
C ILE A 52 -12.64 -6.75 -9.18
N ALA A 53 -11.97 -6.65 -10.31
CA ALA A 53 -12.00 -7.68 -11.36
C ALA A 53 -11.29 -8.97 -10.93
N TRP A 54 -10.21 -8.83 -10.17
CA TRP A 54 -9.48 -9.96 -9.58
C TRP A 54 -8.74 -9.54 -8.32
N GLU A 55 -8.51 -10.53 -7.46
CA GLU A 55 -7.77 -10.40 -6.21
C GLU A 55 -6.77 -11.56 -6.13
N TYR A 56 -5.50 -11.23 -5.96
CA TYR A 56 -4.43 -12.20 -5.82
C TYR A 56 -3.75 -12.08 -4.45
N ASN A 57 -3.62 -13.21 -3.78
CA ASN A 57 -2.83 -13.35 -2.57
C ASN A 57 -1.51 -14.03 -2.93
N GLU A 58 -0.39 -13.38 -2.66
CA GLU A 58 0.93 -13.88 -2.99
C GLU A 58 1.20 -15.23 -2.32
N GLU A 59 1.56 -16.22 -3.12
CA GLU A 59 2.12 -17.49 -2.66
C GLU A 59 3.64 -17.43 -2.75
N SER A 60 4.35 -18.09 -1.85
CA SER A 60 5.82 -18.14 -1.88
C SER A 60 6.31 -18.72 -3.20
N ASP A 61 7.39 -18.12 -3.74
CA ASP A 61 8.10 -18.53 -4.95
C ASP A 61 7.33 -18.37 -6.28
N THR A 62 6.32 -17.49 -6.32
CA THR A 62 5.57 -17.21 -7.55
C THR A 62 6.15 -15.98 -8.26
N ASP A 63 6.29 -16.06 -9.56
CA ASP A 63 6.58 -14.91 -10.41
C ASP A 63 5.32 -14.03 -10.52
N ILE A 64 5.33 -12.93 -9.79
CA ILE A 64 4.19 -12.02 -9.72
C ILE A 64 3.85 -11.38 -11.06
N CYS A 65 4.87 -11.11 -11.91
CA CYS A 65 4.63 -10.57 -13.23
C CYS A 65 3.87 -11.58 -14.11
N ALA A 66 4.28 -12.84 -14.10
CA ALA A 66 3.58 -13.89 -14.83
C ALA A 66 2.13 -14.10 -14.34
N VAL A 67 1.90 -13.96 -13.03
CA VAL A 67 0.55 -14.02 -12.46
C VAL A 67 -0.31 -12.87 -12.96
N VAL A 68 0.19 -11.65 -12.91
CA VAL A 68 -0.54 -10.45 -13.38
C VAL A 68 -0.78 -10.52 -14.88
N ASP A 69 0.20 -11.02 -15.66
CA ASP A 69 0.06 -11.18 -17.10
C ASP A 69 -1.02 -12.18 -17.51
N ALA A 70 -1.30 -13.15 -16.65
CA ALA A 70 -2.38 -14.12 -16.86
C ALA A 70 -3.77 -13.59 -16.48
N GLN A 71 -3.86 -12.47 -15.76
CA GLN A 71 -5.13 -11.85 -15.41
C GLN A 71 -5.71 -11.02 -16.54
N GLU A 72 -7.00 -10.71 -16.41
CA GLU A 72 -7.68 -9.76 -17.29
C GLU A 72 -7.12 -8.34 -17.09
N SER A 73 -7.15 -7.53 -18.15
CA SER A 73 -6.74 -6.12 -18.08
C SER A 73 -7.63 -5.32 -17.15
N VAL A 74 -7.03 -4.40 -16.41
CA VAL A 74 -7.68 -3.53 -15.43
C VAL A 74 -7.21 -2.08 -15.62
N ASP A 75 -7.96 -1.12 -15.12
CA ASP A 75 -7.56 0.30 -15.18
C ASP A 75 -6.54 0.64 -14.07
N TYR A 76 -6.69 -0.01 -12.92
CA TYR A 76 -5.86 0.23 -11.74
C TYR A 76 -5.38 -1.06 -11.11
N MET A 77 -4.14 -1.07 -10.63
CA MET A 77 -3.62 -2.10 -9.75
C MET A 77 -3.33 -1.54 -8.37
N VAL A 78 -3.89 -2.18 -7.34
CA VAL A 78 -3.62 -1.88 -5.94
C VAL A 78 -2.72 -2.96 -5.37
N VAL A 79 -1.48 -2.60 -5.03
CA VAL A 79 -0.46 -3.53 -4.56
C VAL A 79 -0.17 -3.27 -3.09
N MET A 80 -0.56 -4.20 -2.22
CA MET A 80 -0.48 -4.07 -0.76
C MET A 80 0.75 -4.74 -0.13
N ASP A 81 1.69 -5.15 -0.98
CA ASP A 81 2.96 -5.75 -0.59
C ASP A 81 4.13 -5.03 -1.25
N THR A 82 5.15 -4.68 -0.46
CA THR A 82 6.30 -3.88 -0.93
C THR A 82 7.14 -4.62 -1.96
N GLN A 83 7.36 -5.93 -1.79
CA GLN A 83 8.19 -6.70 -2.71
C GLN A 83 7.48 -6.89 -4.06
N ALA A 84 6.19 -7.17 -4.03
CA ALA A 84 5.36 -7.26 -5.23
C ALA A 84 5.33 -5.90 -5.96
N LEU A 85 5.20 -4.79 -5.22
CA LEU A 85 5.22 -3.44 -5.77
C LEU A 85 6.55 -3.14 -6.46
N ASP A 86 7.67 -3.43 -5.79
CA ASP A 86 9.01 -3.21 -6.33
C ASP A 86 9.20 -3.98 -7.65
N THR A 87 8.74 -5.22 -7.70
CA THR A 87 8.85 -6.06 -8.89
C THR A 87 7.98 -5.56 -10.04
N LEU A 88 6.70 -5.31 -9.79
CA LEU A 88 5.77 -4.82 -10.83
C LEU A 88 6.15 -3.43 -11.33
N GLY A 89 6.58 -2.55 -10.42
CA GLY A 89 7.02 -1.21 -10.78
C GLY A 89 8.21 -1.20 -11.72
N GLU A 90 9.18 -2.12 -11.55
CA GLU A 90 10.32 -2.24 -12.47
C GLU A 90 9.93 -2.66 -13.89
N HIS A 91 8.83 -3.36 -14.04
CA HIS A 91 8.28 -3.77 -15.33
C HIS A 91 7.28 -2.76 -15.92
N ALA A 92 6.90 -1.75 -15.14
CA ALA A 92 5.97 -0.71 -15.60
C ALA A 92 6.63 0.23 -16.60
N GLU A 93 5.92 0.56 -17.67
CA GLU A 93 6.33 1.57 -18.64
C GLU A 93 5.51 2.85 -18.44
N ASN A 94 6.18 3.97 -18.17
CA ASN A 94 5.54 5.29 -17.96
C ASN A 94 4.42 5.29 -16.88
N GLY A 95 4.60 4.52 -15.81
CA GLY A 95 3.64 4.41 -14.73
C GLY A 95 2.42 3.51 -15.04
N VAL A 96 2.53 2.71 -16.08
CA VAL A 96 1.48 1.79 -16.50
C VAL A 96 2.07 0.39 -16.65
N TYR A 97 1.49 -0.58 -15.98
CA TYR A 97 1.80 -1.99 -16.14
C TYR A 97 0.58 -2.70 -16.71
N LYS A 98 0.72 -3.32 -17.90
CA LYS A 98 -0.38 -4.03 -18.56
C LYS A 98 -1.66 -3.17 -18.65
N ASP A 99 -1.51 -1.92 -19.10
CA ASP A 99 -2.57 -0.92 -19.24
C ASP A 99 -3.16 -0.40 -17.91
N ALA A 100 -2.59 -0.77 -16.75
CA ALA A 100 -3.06 -0.35 -15.44
C ALA A 100 -2.08 0.61 -14.75
N LYS A 101 -2.61 1.65 -14.08
CA LYS A 101 -1.86 2.50 -13.17
C LYS A 101 -1.66 1.80 -11.82
N ILE A 102 -0.46 1.86 -11.25
CA ILE A 102 -0.11 1.18 -10.01
C ILE A 102 -0.21 2.14 -8.82
N PHE A 103 -0.89 1.67 -7.77
CA PHE A 103 -0.95 2.30 -6.45
C PHE A 103 -0.53 1.27 -5.41
N GLY A 104 0.27 1.66 -4.42
CA GLY A 104 0.74 0.62 -3.52
C GLY A 104 1.25 1.04 -2.16
N VAL A 105 1.61 0.03 -1.40
CA VAL A 105 2.34 0.15 -0.14
C VAL A 105 3.81 -0.09 -0.41
N GLY A 106 4.67 0.84 -0.04
CA GLY A 106 6.10 0.67 -0.23
C GLY A 106 6.90 1.59 0.67
N THR A 107 7.92 1.02 1.33
CA THR A 107 8.86 1.74 2.21
C THR A 107 10.30 1.51 1.79
N SER A 108 10.53 0.74 0.73
CA SER A 108 11.87 0.46 0.21
C SER A 108 12.40 1.66 -0.58
N MET A 109 13.72 1.78 -0.65
CA MET A 109 14.38 2.76 -1.54
C MET A 109 13.96 2.55 -3.00
N LYS A 110 13.64 1.30 -3.37
CA LYS A 110 13.18 0.93 -4.71
C LYS A 110 11.77 1.46 -4.96
N SER A 111 10.83 1.26 -4.06
CA SER A 111 9.48 1.82 -4.16
C SER A 111 9.51 3.35 -4.30
N ILE A 112 10.40 4.01 -3.53
CA ILE A 112 10.59 5.46 -3.61
C ILE A 112 11.15 5.88 -4.98
N ALA A 113 12.13 5.16 -5.50
CA ALA A 113 12.68 5.41 -6.83
C ALA A 113 11.63 5.20 -7.94
N LEU A 114 10.77 4.19 -7.80
CA LEU A 114 9.66 3.95 -8.73
C LEU A 114 8.62 5.08 -8.70
N LEU A 115 8.34 5.63 -7.52
CA LEU A 115 7.47 6.80 -7.38
C LEU A 115 8.09 8.04 -8.05
N ASP A 116 9.39 8.29 -7.82
CA ASP A 116 10.11 9.40 -8.46
C ASP A 116 10.17 9.26 -10.00
N ALA A 117 10.34 8.03 -10.49
CA ALA A 117 10.29 7.74 -11.92
C ALA A 117 8.87 7.83 -12.52
N GLY A 118 7.83 7.96 -11.70
CA GLY A 118 6.43 7.99 -12.13
C GLY A 118 5.86 6.62 -12.55
N GLN A 119 6.54 5.55 -12.19
CA GLN A 119 6.10 4.16 -12.45
C GLN A 119 5.11 3.63 -11.41
N VAL A 120 5.00 4.32 -10.30
CA VAL A 120 3.96 4.15 -9.28
C VAL A 120 3.32 5.52 -9.07
N GLN A 121 2.00 5.57 -8.95
CA GLN A 121 1.26 6.83 -8.88
C GLN A 121 1.26 7.42 -7.47
N CYS A 122 1.15 6.56 -6.46
CA CYS A 122 1.22 6.97 -5.07
C CYS A 122 1.69 5.81 -4.19
N LEU A 123 2.34 6.14 -3.08
CA LEU A 123 2.70 5.21 -2.01
C LEU A 123 1.91 5.53 -0.75
N VAL A 124 1.37 4.50 -0.11
CA VAL A 124 0.86 4.56 1.26
C VAL A 124 1.89 3.94 2.18
N ILE A 125 2.45 4.74 3.08
CA ILE A 125 3.57 4.35 3.95
C ILE A 125 3.09 4.30 5.40
N PRO A 126 3.18 3.13 6.09
CA PRO A 126 2.94 3.05 7.52
C PRO A 126 4.10 3.68 8.29
N ASP A 127 3.79 4.29 9.44
CA ASP A 127 4.81 4.77 10.39
C ASP A 127 5.50 3.60 11.12
N GLY A 128 6.46 2.99 10.46
CA GLY A 128 7.19 1.83 10.98
C GLY A 128 8.00 2.16 12.25
N TYR A 129 8.59 3.35 12.32
CA TYR A 129 9.33 3.80 13.50
C TYR A 129 8.39 3.99 14.70
N GLY A 130 7.29 4.74 14.53
CA GLY A 130 6.33 4.97 15.60
C GLY A 130 5.67 3.69 16.09
N ILE A 131 5.37 2.76 15.20
CA ILE A 131 4.84 1.42 15.56
C ILE A 131 5.87 0.67 16.42
N GLY A 132 7.13 0.61 16.00
CA GLY A 132 8.20 -0.07 16.75
C GLY A 132 8.45 0.57 18.11
N TYR A 133 8.58 1.89 18.15
CA TYR A 133 8.83 2.65 19.38
C TYR A 133 7.71 2.43 20.43
N GLU A 134 6.45 2.64 20.05
CA GLU A 134 5.32 2.46 20.97
C GLU A 134 5.15 1.01 21.40
N SER A 135 5.43 0.04 20.53
CA SER A 135 5.40 -1.37 20.92
C SER A 135 6.38 -1.68 22.04
N VAL A 136 7.62 -1.16 21.95
CA VAL A 136 8.63 -1.34 23.00
C VAL A 136 8.23 -0.60 24.28
N GLU A 137 7.71 0.62 24.17
CA GLU A 137 7.24 1.40 25.31
C GLU A 137 6.08 0.72 26.05
N GLU A 138 5.13 0.13 25.33
CA GLU A 138 4.01 -0.61 25.93
C GLU A 138 4.49 -1.89 26.63
N ILE A 139 5.44 -2.60 26.05
CA ILE A 139 6.06 -3.80 26.68
C ILE A 139 6.82 -3.38 27.96
N GLU A 140 7.56 -2.28 27.92
CA GLU A 140 8.27 -1.77 29.10
C GLU A 140 7.29 -1.41 30.23
N LYS A 141 6.18 -0.73 29.91
CA LYS A 141 5.11 -0.42 30.86
C LYS A 141 4.50 -1.69 31.48
N GLU A 142 4.24 -2.71 30.67
CA GLU A 142 3.71 -4.01 31.13
C GLU A 142 4.67 -4.69 32.11
N LEU A 143 5.97 -4.71 31.81
CA LEU A 143 6.99 -5.35 32.62
C LEU A 143 7.30 -4.61 33.93
N THR A 144 7.13 -3.27 33.94
CA THR A 144 7.57 -2.43 35.07
C THR A 144 6.44 -1.97 35.98
N ARG A 145 5.18 -1.98 35.52
CA ARG A 145 4.03 -1.46 36.25
C ARG A 145 3.08 -2.59 36.66
N THR A 146 2.90 -2.73 37.97
CA THR A 146 1.89 -3.67 38.51
C THR A 146 0.47 -3.23 38.06
N PHE A 147 -0.31 -4.15 37.53
CA PHE A 147 -1.67 -3.93 37.04
C PHE A 147 -1.77 -3.10 35.75
N TYR A 148 -0.68 -2.93 34.98
CA TYR A 148 -0.76 -2.39 33.63
C TYR A 148 -1.28 -3.45 32.64
N THR A 149 -2.10 -3.04 31.70
CA THR A 149 -2.56 -3.90 30.61
C THR A 149 -2.13 -3.24 29.30
N LEU A 150 -1.54 -4.03 28.40
CA LEU A 150 -1.14 -3.57 27.07
C LEU A 150 -2.29 -2.87 26.35
N LYS A 151 -2.00 -1.73 25.77
CA LYS A 151 -2.96 -0.96 24.98
C LYS A 151 -2.67 -1.14 23.51
N SER A 152 -3.74 -1.20 22.71
CA SER A 152 -3.64 -1.14 21.27
C SER A 152 -3.59 0.32 20.83
N HIS A 153 -2.67 0.65 19.95
CA HIS A 153 -2.51 1.98 19.36
C HIS A 153 -2.69 1.87 17.84
N GLU A 154 -3.44 2.81 17.28
CA GLU A 154 -3.52 2.96 15.83
C GLU A 154 -2.56 4.06 15.39
N LYS A 155 -1.80 3.79 14.35
CA LYS A 155 -0.90 4.76 13.73
C LYS A 155 -1.46 5.23 12.40
N GLU A 156 -1.32 6.53 12.17
CA GLU A 156 -1.62 7.11 10.88
C GLU A 156 -0.66 6.57 9.81
N VAL A 157 -1.15 6.52 8.59
CA VAL A 157 -0.35 6.22 7.42
C VAL A 157 -0.15 7.51 6.63
N LYS A 158 0.99 7.66 5.99
CA LYS A 158 1.23 8.77 5.06
C LYS A 158 0.99 8.34 3.64
N VAL A 159 0.37 9.25 2.88
CA VAL A 159 0.24 9.13 1.43
C VAL A 159 1.29 10.04 0.82
N ILE A 160 2.06 9.50 -0.10
CA ILE A 160 3.16 10.20 -0.75
C ILE A 160 2.98 10.13 -2.25
N TYR A 161 3.02 11.28 -2.88
CA TYR A 161 3.12 11.45 -4.32
C TYR A 161 4.52 11.88 -4.72
N LYS A 162 4.81 11.84 -6.01
CA LYS A 162 6.11 12.25 -6.53
C LYS A 162 6.53 13.66 -6.08
N GLU A 163 5.61 14.61 -6.08
CA GLU A 163 5.85 16.00 -5.69
C GLU A 163 6.18 16.17 -4.20
N ASP A 164 5.81 15.20 -3.36
CA ASP A 164 6.05 15.25 -1.91
C ASP A 164 7.44 14.76 -1.51
N LEU A 165 8.11 13.98 -2.37
CA LEU A 165 9.33 13.22 -2.05
C LEU A 165 10.45 14.06 -1.44
N PHE A 166 10.59 15.32 -1.87
CA PHE A 166 11.66 16.22 -1.45
C PHE A 166 11.19 17.24 -0.41
N SER A 167 10.03 17.01 0.22
CA SER A 167 9.61 17.83 1.35
C SER A 167 10.33 17.42 2.63
N ASP A 168 10.71 18.41 3.46
CA ASP A 168 11.39 18.17 4.74
C ASP A 168 10.62 17.19 5.64
N GLU A 169 9.28 17.19 5.54
CA GLU A 169 8.43 16.31 6.32
C GLU A 169 8.57 14.85 5.89
N ILE A 170 8.55 14.60 4.58
CA ILE A 170 8.65 13.25 4.03
C ILE A 170 10.08 12.72 4.15
N GLU A 171 11.09 13.55 3.93
CA GLU A 171 12.48 13.15 4.16
C GLU A 171 12.70 12.69 5.61
N ARG A 172 12.19 13.44 6.59
CA ARG A 172 12.28 13.05 8.00
C ARG A 172 11.51 11.76 8.28
N PHE A 173 10.34 11.59 7.69
CA PHE A 173 9.52 10.39 7.88
C PHE A 173 10.17 9.14 7.29
N LEU A 174 10.80 9.26 6.12
CA LEU A 174 11.45 8.15 5.42
C LEU A 174 12.83 7.82 5.98
N TYR A 175 13.59 8.83 6.43
CA TYR A 175 15.03 8.69 6.73
C TYR A 175 15.41 9.09 8.17
N SER A 176 14.45 9.40 9.05
CA SER A 176 14.77 9.75 10.43
C SER A 176 15.19 8.52 11.23
N TYR A 177 16.45 8.18 11.10
CA TYR A 177 17.19 7.27 11.97
C TYR A 177 18.30 8.01 12.74
N GLU A 178 18.20 9.32 12.90
CA GLU A 178 19.13 10.13 13.69
C GLU A 178 18.49 10.64 14.98
#